data_c264000dc8deb1ddb8f2488e99c7ee55
#
_entry.id   c264000dc8deb1ddb8f2488e99c7ee55
#
_cell.length_a   1.000
_cell.length_b   1.000
_cell.length_c   1.000
_cell.angle_alpha   90.00
_cell.angle_beta   90.00
_cell.angle_gamma   90.00
#
_symmetry.space_group_name_H-M   'P 1'
#
loop_
_entity.id
_entity.type
_entity.pdbx_description
1 polymer ?
#
loop_
_entity_poly.entity_id
_entity_poly.type
_entity_poly.pdbx_seq_one_letter_code
_entity_poly.pdbx_strand_id
1 'polypeptide(L)'
;MVKKTKKENYILIVGICVLLVSIIAIATVIIVLNPKKTDNNSQSNVSKADSSQADISSYTASVSEEAVVSSVVSSTVSTADLEDVSSEPLKNGELNSDFSNLLLVNGNNPLPEDYDYEGNLTIIDQKYLCGYRNQMDKDAYIFAKAMLDAAWKDNVELYILSPYRSFSTQSALFENEVKTHLNGSTTWEQAENKASAEVARPGTSEHHTGLAVDFNSVETHFEDTEAFLWLKEHGEEYGFIMRYAEDKQDLTGVIYEPWHWRFVGIKHAKEINRLGMCLEEYIEYLKQ
;
A
#
# COMPACT_ATOMS: atom_id res chain seq x y z
N MET A 1 10.67 43.03 22.23
CA MET A 1 10.56 41.56 21.99
C MET A 1 9.81 41.34 20.70
N VAL A 2 10.47 40.98 19.64
CA VAL A 2 9.86 40.71 18.33
C VAL A 2 9.25 39.30 18.35
N LYS A 3 7.93 39.20 18.14
CA LYS A 3 7.24 37.91 18.03
C LYS A 3 7.67 37.25 16.71
N LYS A 4 8.46 36.15 16.77
CA LYS A 4 8.75 35.31 15.60
C LYS A 4 7.44 34.78 15.02
N THR A 5 7.33 34.81 13.69
CA THR A 5 6.13 34.35 12.98
C THR A 5 6.05 32.81 12.98
N LYS A 6 4.84 32.23 12.86
CA LYS A 6 4.64 30.77 12.76
C LYS A 6 5.51 30.14 11.67
N LYS A 7 5.75 30.85 10.58
CA LYS A 7 6.57 30.40 9.44
C LYS A 7 8.06 30.23 9.81
N GLU A 8 8.62 31.12 10.64
CA GLU A 8 10.00 31.02 11.10
C GLU A 8 10.21 29.83 12.06
N ASN A 9 9.21 29.54 12.90
CA ASN A 9 9.25 28.37 13.78
C ASN A 9 9.16 27.06 12.98
N TYR A 10 8.35 27.00 11.93
CA TYR A 10 8.23 25.83 11.05
C TYR A 10 9.54 25.55 10.32
N ILE A 11 10.18 26.56 9.75
CA ILE A 11 11.49 26.41 9.06
C ILE A 11 12.55 25.93 10.04
N LEU A 12 12.55 26.39 11.29
CA LEU A 12 13.48 25.97 12.32
C LEU A 12 13.27 24.49 12.70
N ILE A 13 12.02 24.03 12.85
CA ILE A 13 11.68 22.64 13.19
C ILE A 13 12.09 21.71 12.06
N VAL A 14 11.75 22.05 10.81
CA VAL A 14 12.15 21.24 9.64
C VAL A 14 13.68 21.15 9.53
N GLY A 15 14.40 22.25 9.77
CA GLY A 15 15.87 22.26 9.78
C GLY A 15 16.46 21.34 10.84
N ILE A 16 15.89 21.30 12.04
CA ILE A 16 16.33 20.43 13.13
C ILE A 16 16.06 18.95 12.80
N CYS A 17 14.89 18.62 12.22
CA CYS A 17 14.56 17.25 11.83
C CYS A 17 15.50 16.74 10.73
N VAL A 18 15.82 17.55 9.71
CA VAL A 18 16.78 17.17 8.66
C VAL A 18 18.18 16.93 9.25
N LEU A 19 18.61 17.75 10.21
CA LEU A 19 19.91 17.60 10.85
C LEU A 19 19.99 16.30 11.70
N LEU A 20 18.93 15.95 12.42
CA LEU A 20 18.84 14.71 13.19
C LEU A 20 18.88 13.46 12.32
N VAL A 21 18.16 13.46 11.19
CA VAL A 21 18.18 12.36 10.21
C VAL A 21 19.59 12.17 9.64
N SER A 22 20.30 13.26 9.34
CA SER A 22 21.67 13.22 8.84
C SER A 22 22.65 12.63 9.88
N ILE A 23 22.49 12.97 11.15
CA ILE A 23 23.35 12.44 12.25
C ILE A 23 23.11 10.93 12.43
N ILE A 24 21.87 10.46 12.34
CA ILE A 24 21.54 9.03 12.45
C ILE A 24 22.13 8.24 11.27
N ALA A 25 22.06 8.78 10.05
CA ALA A 25 22.64 8.16 8.85
C ALA A 25 24.17 8.03 8.97
N ILE A 26 24.87 9.05 9.49
CA ILE A 26 26.32 9.03 9.71
C ILE A 26 26.69 8.00 10.80
N ALA A 27 25.92 7.92 11.88
CA ALA A 27 26.15 6.96 12.93
C ALA A 27 26.02 5.51 12.47
N THR A 28 25.04 5.21 11.60
CA THR A 28 24.86 3.87 11.01
C THR A 28 26.01 3.50 10.08
N VAL A 29 26.50 4.44 9.27
CA VAL A 29 27.67 4.20 8.41
C VAL A 29 28.93 3.91 9.22
N ILE A 30 29.16 4.60 10.34
CA ILE A 30 30.32 4.37 11.23
C ILE A 30 30.25 2.98 11.86
N ILE A 31 29.06 2.51 12.27
CA ILE A 31 28.88 1.18 12.87
C ILE A 31 29.13 0.07 11.82
N VAL A 32 28.72 0.26 10.57
CA VAL A 32 28.95 -0.72 9.49
C VAL A 32 30.41 -0.79 9.06
N LEU A 33 31.14 0.35 9.10
CA LEU A 33 32.55 0.42 8.70
C LEU A 33 33.56 0.01 9.79
N ASN A 34 33.10 -0.18 11.05
CA ASN A 34 34.00 -0.52 12.16
C ASN A 34 33.45 -1.70 13.01
N PRO A 35 33.40 -2.95 12.44
CA PRO A 35 32.99 -4.11 13.22
C PRO A 35 34.02 -4.40 14.30
N LYS A 36 33.63 -4.36 15.59
CA LYS A 36 34.44 -4.79 16.71
C LYS A 36 34.88 -6.24 16.49
N LYS A 37 36.20 -6.47 16.44
CA LYS A 37 36.80 -7.79 16.55
C LYS A 37 36.46 -8.38 17.93
N THR A 38 35.65 -9.41 17.96
CA THR A 38 35.55 -10.30 19.13
C THR A 38 36.52 -11.44 18.94
N ASP A 39 37.58 -11.45 19.73
CA ASP A 39 38.48 -12.59 19.92
C ASP A 39 37.71 -13.72 20.64
N ASN A 40 37.46 -14.82 19.94
CA ASN A 40 37.14 -16.09 20.58
C ASN A 40 38.11 -17.17 20.11
N ASN A 41 39.07 -17.47 20.99
CA ASN A 41 39.96 -18.58 20.90
C ASN A 41 39.25 -19.82 21.46
N SER A 42 39.02 -20.83 20.62
CA SER A 42 38.81 -22.22 21.06
C SER A 42 39.21 -23.16 19.92
N GLN A 43 40.30 -23.83 20.13
CA GLN A 43 40.78 -24.95 19.29
C GLN A 43 39.91 -26.19 19.45
N SER A 44 39.65 -26.92 18.36
CA SER A 44 39.80 -28.38 18.27
C SER A 44 39.64 -28.87 16.84
N ASN A 45 40.72 -29.29 16.30
CA ASN A 45 41.08 -30.48 15.51
C ASN A 45 40.12 -31.18 14.54
N VAL A 46 40.68 -31.28 13.28
CA VAL A 46 40.89 -32.47 12.42
C VAL A 46 39.71 -32.99 11.57
N SER A 47 39.78 -32.85 10.29
CA SER A 47 40.37 -33.82 9.36
C SER A 47 40.30 -33.37 7.89
N LYS A 48 41.33 -33.74 7.11
CA LYS A 48 41.54 -33.55 5.68
C LYS A 48 40.63 -34.47 4.83
N ALA A 49 40.16 -33.94 3.67
CA ALA A 49 40.13 -34.60 2.35
C ALA A 49 39.68 -33.51 1.36
N ASP A 50 40.43 -33.17 0.49
CA ASP A 50 40.94 -33.56 -0.82
C ASP A 50 40.24 -32.82 -1.96
N SER A 51 41.10 -32.34 -2.83
CA SER A 51 40.98 -31.45 -3.97
C SER A 51 40.03 -31.93 -5.09
N SER A 52 39.39 -30.96 -5.73
CA SER A 52 39.41 -30.90 -7.21
C SER A 52 39.05 -29.51 -7.70
N GLN A 53 40.04 -28.87 -8.33
CA GLN A 53 39.89 -27.73 -9.22
C GLN A 53 39.06 -28.11 -10.44
N ALA A 54 38.15 -27.26 -10.86
CA ALA A 54 37.62 -27.26 -12.22
C ALA A 54 37.59 -25.83 -12.74
N ASP A 55 38.25 -25.64 -13.85
CA ASP A 55 38.52 -24.42 -14.61
C ASP A 55 37.23 -23.70 -15.03
N ILE A 56 37.22 -22.38 -14.86
CA ILE A 56 36.26 -21.52 -15.52
C ILE A 56 36.90 -20.96 -16.79
N SER A 57 36.56 -21.60 -17.91
CA SER A 57 36.86 -21.10 -19.25
C SER A 57 35.76 -20.18 -19.74
N SER A 58 36.18 -19.01 -20.14
CA SER A 58 35.49 -17.94 -20.85
C SER A 58 34.49 -18.41 -21.93
N TYR A 59 33.24 -17.92 -21.86
CA TYR A 59 32.35 -17.78 -23.00
C TYR A 59 31.96 -16.35 -23.23
N THR A 60 32.63 -15.72 -24.17
CA THR A 60 32.16 -14.49 -24.83
C THR A 60 31.26 -14.90 -25.99
N ALA A 61 29.95 -14.69 -25.85
CA ALA A 61 29.04 -14.75 -26.98
C ALA A 61 28.53 -13.33 -27.28
N SER A 62 28.93 -12.84 -28.42
CA SER A 62 28.40 -11.65 -29.09
C SER A 62 26.94 -11.91 -29.47
N VAL A 63 26.00 -11.11 -28.97
CA VAL A 63 24.62 -11.07 -29.47
C VAL A 63 24.44 -9.73 -30.19
N SER A 64 24.21 -9.83 -31.50
CA SER A 64 23.83 -8.76 -32.40
C SER A 64 22.47 -8.18 -32.01
N GLU A 65 22.40 -6.84 -31.95
CA GLU A 65 21.16 -6.08 -31.91
C GLU A 65 20.32 -6.35 -33.17
N GLU A 66 19.24 -7.07 -33.01
CA GLU A 66 18.10 -6.98 -33.94
C GLU A 66 16.92 -6.37 -33.18
N ALA A 67 16.48 -5.25 -33.72
CA ALA A 67 15.37 -4.46 -33.26
C ALA A 67 14.07 -5.26 -33.35
N VAL A 68 13.56 -5.74 -32.20
CA VAL A 68 12.17 -6.13 -32.06
C VAL A 68 11.40 -4.90 -31.62
N VAL A 69 10.82 -4.20 -32.58
CA VAL A 69 9.81 -3.17 -32.33
C VAL A 69 8.56 -3.90 -31.84
N SER A 70 8.50 -4.12 -30.51
CA SER A 70 7.25 -4.49 -29.86
C SER A 70 6.33 -3.28 -29.85
N SER A 71 5.26 -3.35 -30.63
CA SER A 71 4.16 -2.40 -30.59
C SER A 71 3.49 -2.48 -29.21
N VAL A 72 3.96 -1.64 -28.30
CA VAL A 72 3.23 -1.32 -27.07
C VAL A 72 1.99 -0.56 -27.53
N VAL A 73 0.84 -1.25 -27.55
CA VAL A 73 -0.46 -0.61 -27.65
C VAL A 73 -0.61 0.20 -26.37
N SER A 74 -0.30 1.49 -26.44
CA SER A 74 -0.68 2.47 -25.43
C SER A 74 -2.19 2.62 -25.52
N SER A 75 -2.92 1.80 -24.80
CA SER A 75 -4.33 2.03 -24.53
C SER A 75 -4.42 3.19 -23.54
N THR A 76 -4.41 4.41 -24.05
CA THR A 76 -4.90 5.56 -23.32
C THR A 76 -6.40 5.35 -23.14
N VAL A 77 -6.84 4.97 -21.94
CA VAL A 77 -8.25 5.05 -21.57
C VAL A 77 -8.61 6.53 -21.69
N SER A 78 -9.47 6.84 -22.67
CA SER A 78 -9.98 8.20 -22.86
C SER A 78 -10.91 8.52 -21.71
N THR A 79 -10.94 9.78 -21.26
CA THR A 79 -11.98 10.26 -20.34
C THR A 79 -13.41 10.01 -20.87
N ALA A 80 -13.57 9.86 -22.18
CA ALA A 80 -14.82 9.44 -22.81
C ALA A 80 -15.22 7.99 -22.45
N ASP A 81 -14.27 7.09 -22.16
CA ASP A 81 -14.56 5.72 -21.75
C ASP A 81 -15.02 5.64 -20.28
N LEU A 82 -14.80 6.70 -19.50
CA LEU A 82 -15.26 6.84 -18.12
C LEU A 82 -16.67 7.45 -18.03
N GLU A 83 -17.17 8.11 -19.09
CA GLU A 83 -18.45 8.86 -19.08
C GLU A 83 -19.70 8.01 -19.34
N ASP A 84 -19.57 6.75 -19.79
CA ASP A 84 -20.73 5.89 -20.11
C ASP A 84 -21.17 5.01 -18.93
N VAL A 85 -21.03 5.50 -17.71
CA VAL A 85 -21.61 4.84 -16.53
C VAL A 85 -22.94 5.52 -16.23
N SER A 86 -24.04 4.90 -16.68
CA SER A 86 -25.41 5.40 -16.47
C SER A 86 -25.67 5.73 -15.00
N SER A 87 -26.31 6.86 -14.76
CA SER A 87 -26.75 7.33 -13.43
C SER A 87 -27.97 6.56 -12.88
N GLU A 88 -28.44 5.53 -13.58
CA GLU A 88 -29.56 4.71 -13.16
C GLU A 88 -29.12 3.68 -12.11
N PRO A 89 -29.95 3.39 -11.07
CA PRO A 89 -29.65 2.35 -10.09
C PRO A 89 -29.42 1.00 -10.77
N LEU A 90 -28.35 0.31 -10.41
CA LEU A 90 -28.02 -0.99 -10.97
C LEU A 90 -29.10 -2.01 -10.61
N LYS A 91 -29.63 -2.73 -11.62
CA LYS A 91 -30.55 -3.84 -11.40
C LYS A 91 -29.75 -5.08 -10.95
N ASN A 92 -30.32 -5.87 -10.04
CA ASN A 92 -29.67 -7.07 -9.45
C ASN A 92 -29.01 -8.03 -10.46
N GLY A 93 -29.38 -8.00 -11.75
CA GLY A 93 -28.77 -8.83 -12.80
C GLY A 93 -27.56 -8.23 -13.50
N GLU A 94 -27.34 -6.90 -13.39
CA GLU A 94 -26.20 -6.21 -14.04
C GLU A 94 -24.95 -6.21 -13.17
N LEU A 95 -25.11 -6.41 -11.85
CA LEU A 95 -24.03 -6.53 -10.88
C LEU A 95 -23.26 -7.86 -10.98
N ASN A 96 -23.82 -8.86 -11.66
CA ASN A 96 -23.29 -10.23 -11.69
C ASN A 96 -22.11 -10.46 -12.63
N SER A 97 -21.58 -9.46 -13.32
CA SER A 97 -20.55 -9.68 -14.34
C SER A 97 -19.13 -9.32 -13.92
N ASP A 98 -18.92 -8.65 -12.77
CA ASP A 98 -17.57 -8.23 -12.36
C ASP A 98 -17.38 -8.20 -10.83
N PHE A 99 -17.42 -9.38 -10.21
CA PHE A 99 -17.14 -9.53 -8.77
C PHE A 99 -15.65 -9.61 -8.44
N SER A 100 -14.74 -9.60 -9.41
CA SER A 100 -13.31 -9.77 -9.17
C SER A 100 -12.75 -8.70 -8.24
N ASN A 101 -13.27 -7.48 -8.33
CA ASN A 101 -12.85 -6.35 -7.50
C ASN A 101 -13.55 -6.30 -6.12
N LEU A 102 -14.57 -7.13 -5.89
CA LEU A 102 -15.32 -7.19 -4.64
C LEU A 102 -14.82 -8.28 -3.66
N LEU A 103 -13.62 -8.82 -3.89
CA LEU A 103 -13.03 -9.77 -2.96
C LEU A 103 -12.94 -9.14 -1.56
N LEU A 104 -13.74 -9.65 -0.62
CA LEU A 104 -13.71 -9.22 0.78
C LEU A 104 -12.53 -9.88 1.48
N VAL A 105 -11.64 -9.06 1.99
CA VAL A 105 -10.47 -9.49 2.78
C VAL A 105 -10.50 -8.75 4.11
N ASN A 106 -10.63 -9.48 5.20
CA ASN A 106 -10.58 -8.95 6.57
C ASN A 106 -10.31 -10.09 7.57
N GLY A 107 -10.36 -9.82 8.86
CA GLY A 107 -10.12 -10.81 9.92
C GLY A 107 -11.03 -12.05 9.86
N ASN A 108 -12.25 -11.92 9.32
CA ASN A 108 -13.22 -13.01 9.18
C ASN A 108 -13.16 -13.68 7.80
N ASN A 109 -12.53 -13.05 6.82
CA ASN A 109 -12.39 -13.51 5.45
C ASN A 109 -10.91 -13.43 5.05
N PRO A 110 -10.05 -14.32 5.57
CA PRO A 110 -8.65 -14.36 5.18
C PRO A 110 -8.52 -14.83 3.73
N LEU A 111 -7.45 -14.39 3.06
CA LEU A 111 -7.12 -14.89 1.74
C LEU A 111 -6.84 -16.38 1.78
N PRO A 112 -7.22 -17.15 0.72
CA PRO A 112 -6.90 -18.56 0.61
C PRO A 112 -5.38 -18.82 0.72
N GLU A 113 -4.98 -20.00 1.19
CA GLU A 113 -3.56 -20.37 1.31
C GLU A 113 -2.82 -20.41 -0.05
N ASP A 114 -3.55 -20.68 -1.13
CA ASP A 114 -3.07 -20.73 -2.51
C ASP A 114 -3.27 -19.43 -3.29
N TYR A 115 -3.60 -18.32 -2.59
CA TYR A 115 -3.79 -17.03 -3.24
C TYR A 115 -2.50 -16.55 -3.92
N ASP A 116 -2.60 -16.24 -5.21
CA ASP A 116 -1.49 -15.68 -5.97
C ASP A 116 -1.34 -14.17 -5.69
N TYR A 117 -0.46 -13.83 -4.77
CA TYR A 117 -0.21 -12.46 -4.33
C TYR A 117 0.44 -11.57 -5.40
N GLU A 118 0.96 -12.12 -6.50
CA GLU A 118 1.75 -11.36 -7.47
C GLU A 118 1.21 -11.43 -8.91
N GLY A 119 0.23 -12.31 -9.17
CA GLY A 119 -0.19 -12.67 -10.53
C GLY A 119 -0.77 -11.54 -11.38
N ASN A 120 -1.28 -10.47 -10.78
CA ASN A 120 -1.88 -9.33 -11.50
C ASN A 120 -1.25 -7.98 -11.17
N LEU A 121 -0.02 -7.95 -10.66
CA LEU A 121 0.64 -6.70 -10.28
C LEU A 121 1.30 -6.00 -11.47
N THR A 122 1.33 -4.67 -11.40
CA THR A 122 2.09 -3.79 -12.28
C THR A 122 2.93 -2.79 -11.49
N ILE A 123 3.92 -2.19 -12.15
CA ILE A 123 4.76 -1.14 -11.56
C ILE A 123 4.08 0.22 -11.72
N ILE A 124 3.98 0.94 -10.63
CA ILE A 124 3.49 2.32 -10.57
C ILE A 124 4.58 3.28 -11.03
N ASP A 125 4.23 4.24 -11.88
CA ASP A 125 5.16 5.30 -12.30
C ASP A 125 5.66 6.10 -11.09
N GLN A 126 6.98 6.27 -11.00
CA GLN A 126 7.64 6.93 -9.85
C GLN A 126 7.09 8.31 -9.51
N LYS A 127 6.60 9.06 -10.49
CA LYS A 127 6.02 10.40 -10.29
C LYS A 127 4.77 10.41 -9.40
N TYR A 128 4.05 9.28 -9.29
CA TYR A 128 2.85 9.16 -8.48
C TYR A 128 3.11 8.67 -7.04
N LEU A 129 4.38 8.35 -6.73
CA LEU A 129 4.75 7.77 -5.45
C LEU A 129 5.33 8.82 -4.49
N CYS A 130 4.88 8.81 -3.26
CA CYS A 130 5.56 9.43 -2.12
C CYS A 130 6.15 8.38 -1.14
N GLY A 131 5.85 7.09 -1.34
CA GLY A 131 6.42 5.96 -0.62
C GLY A 131 7.49 5.21 -1.42
N TYR A 132 7.93 4.09 -0.89
CA TYR A 132 8.98 3.26 -1.52
C TYR A 132 8.44 1.99 -2.19
N ARG A 133 7.18 1.58 -1.90
CA ARG A 133 6.51 0.48 -2.59
C ARG A 133 5.90 0.99 -3.87
N ASN A 134 6.00 0.20 -4.94
CA ASN A 134 5.70 0.67 -6.28
C ASN A 134 4.89 -0.33 -7.12
N GLN A 135 4.14 -1.23 -6.49
CA GLN A 135 3.31 -2.20 -7.20
C GLN A 135 1.86 -2.12 -6.73
N MET A 136 0.92 -2.30 -7.65
CA MET A 136 -0.48 -2.53 -7.35
C MET A 136 -1.14 -3.38 -8.45
N ASP A 137 -2.37 -3.78 -8.25
CA ASP A 137 -3.15 -4.46 -9.28
C ASP A 137 -3.17 -3.62 -10.57
N LYS A 138 -2.94 -4.28 -11.73
CA LYS A 138 -2.78 -3.57 -13.00
C LYS A 138 -4.06 -2.86 -13.46
N ASP A 139 -5.22 -3.48 -13.20
CA ASP A 139 -6.50 -2.91 -13.59
C ASP A 139 -6.87 -1.74 -12.67
N ALA A 140 -6.70 -1.90 -11.35
CA ALA A 140 -6.85 -0.81 -10.39
C ALA A 140 -5.89 0.37 -10.67
N TYR A 141 -4.65 0.10 -11.15
CA TYR A 141 -3.68 1.16 -11.45
C TYR A 141 -4.11 2.05 -12.61
N ILE A 142 -4.83 1.53 -13.62
CA ILE A 142 -5.35 2.34 -14.72
C ILE A 142 -6.25 3.45 -14.16
N PHE A 143 -7.15 3.10 -13.24
CA PHE A 143 -8.08 4.04 -12.62
C PHE A 143 -7.40 4.94 -11.59
N ALA A 144 -6.49 4.40 -10.77
CA ALA A 144 -5.69 5.19 -9.83
C ALA A 144 -4.87 6.25 -10.56
N LYS A 145 -4.23 5.90 -11.68
CA LYS A 145 -3.47 6.84 -12.50
C LYS A 145 -4.36 7.97 -13.04
N ALA A 146 -5.54 7.64 -13.59
CA ALA A 146 -6.49 8.64 -14.08
C ALA A 146 -6.95 9.58 -12.94
N MET A 147 -7.21 9.04 -11.76
CA MET A 147 -7.59 9.79 -10.56
C MET A 147 -6.48 10.76 -10.11
N LEU A 148 -5.22 10.28 -10.06
CA LEU A 148 -4.07 11.11 -9.70
C LEU A 148 -3.82 12.24 -10.70
N ASP A 149 -3.91 11.94 -12.01
CA ASP A 149 -3.78 12.95 -13.08
C ASP A 149 -4.90 14.01 -12.98
N ALA A 150 -6.13 13.63 -12.60
CA ALA A 150 -7.25 14.56 -12.40
C ALA A 150 -7.04 15.44 -11.16
N ALA A 151 -6.66 14.86 -10.03
CA ALA A 151 -6.34 15.61 -8.81
C ALA A 151 -5.24 16.65 -9.07
N TRP A 152 -4.18 16.27 -9.76
CA TRP A 152 -3.10 17.21 -10.12
C TRP A 152 -3.55 18.32 -11.07
N LYS A 153 -4.47 18.03 -12.00
CA LYS A 153 -5.07 19.04 -12.87
C LYS A 153 -5.87 20.07 -12.07
N ASP A 154 -6.47 19.64 -10.97
CA ASP A 154 -7.19 20.49 -10.03
C ASP A 154 -6.25 21.15 -8.99
N ASN A 155 -4.93 21.01 -9.15
CA ASN A 155 -3.87 21.50 -8.25
C ASN A 155 -3.89 20.84 -6.85
N VAL A 156 -4.41 19.62 -6.74
CA VAL A 156 -4.42 18.84 -5.51
C VAL A 156 -3.23 17.86 -5.52
N GLU A 157 -2.38 17.94 -4.50
CA GLU A 157 -1.21 17.07 -4.35
C GLU A 157 -1.64 15.71 -3.79
N LEU A 158 -1.97 14.77 -4.67
CA LEU A 158 -2.35 13.40 -4.35
C LEU A 158 -1.29 12.43 -4.84
N TYR A 159 -0.79 11.55 -3.94
CA TYR A 159 0.27 10.58 -4.19
C TYR A 159 -0.02 9.25 -3.52
N ILE A 160 0.49 8.16 -4.10
CA ILE A 160 0.43 6.82 -3.51
C ILE A 160 1.58 6.67 -2.51
N LEU A 161 1.23 6.36 -1.25
CA LEU A 161 2.18 6.09 -0.18
C LEU A 161 2.43 4.59 0.00
N SER A 162 1.37 3.80 0.13
CA SER A 162 1.48 2.37 0.39
C SER A 162 0.45 1.62 -0.46
N PRO A 163 0.86 1.06 -1.60
CA PRO A 163 0.00 0.20 -2.42
C PRO A 163 0.12 -1.27 -1.98
N TYR A 164 0.35 -2.22 -2.91
CA TYR A 164 0.55 -3.63 -2.61
C TYR A 164 1.56 -3.88 -1.49
N ARG A 165 1.23 -4.82 -0.61
CA ARG A 165 2.11 -5.34 0.44
C ARG A 165 2.18 -6.87 0.37
N SER A 166 3.40 -7.42 0.24
CA SER A 166 3.61 -8.86 0.33
C SER A 166 3.25 -9.40 1.72
N PHE A 167 2.99 -10.71 1.80
CA PHE A 167 2.73 -11.37 3.06
C PHE A 167 3.85 -11.13 4.09
N SER A 168 5.12 -11.23 3.66
CA SER A 168 6.28 -11.00 4.54
C SER A 168 6.37 -9.56 5.05
N THR A 169 6.05 -8.59 4.19
CA THR A 169 6.00 -7.17 4.59
C THR A 169 4.91 -6.95 5.63
N GLN A 170 3.72 -7.49 5.42
CA GLN A 170 2.60 -7.37 6.37
C GLN A 170 2.92 -8.05 7.69
N SER A 171 3.58 -9.21 7.67
CA SER A 171 4.02 -9.91 8.89
C SER A 171 4.95 -9.04 9.72
N ALA A 172 5.93 -8.40 9.08
CA ALA A 172 6.85 -7.50 9.78
C ALA A 172 6.15 -6.26 10.36
N LEU A 173 5.19 -5.67 9.61
CA LEU A 173 4.40 -4.54 10.08
C LEU A 173 3.54 -4.94 11.29
N PHE A 174 2.81 -6.04 11.18
CA PHE A 174 1.95 -6.53 12.25
C PHE A 174 2.75 -6.89 13.52
N GLU A 175 3.87 -7.59 13.37
CA GLU A 175 4.74 -7.91 14.52
C GLU A 175 5.28 -6.64 15.19
N ASN A 176 5.64 -5.63 14.43
CA ASN A 176 6.07 -4.35 14.99
C ASN A 176 4.92 -3.67 15.74
N GLU A 177 3.71 -3.66 15.19
CA GLU A 177 2.54 -3.09 15.85
C GLU A 177 2.21 -3.83 17.14
N VAL A 178 2.24 -5.16 17.14
CA VAL A 178 2.08 -5.96 18.39
C VAL A 178 3.08 -5.52 19.46
N LYS A 179 4.33 -5.25 19.09
CA LYS A 179 5.36 -4.81 20.04
C LYS A 179 5.05 -3.45 20.67
N THR A 180 4.38 -2.53 19.95
CA THR A 180 3.98 -1.23 20.49
C THR A 180 2.95 -1.38 21.61
N HIS A 181 2.08 -2.39 21.53
CA HIS A 181 1.05 -2.68 22.52
C HIS A 181 1.54 -3.53 23.71
N LEU A 182 2.76 -4.07 23.64
CA LEU A 182 3.35 -4.82 24.75
C LEU A 182 3.83 -3.89 25.87
N ASN A 183 3.37 -4.18 27.09
CA ASN A 183 3.86 -3.56 28.32
C ASN A 183 3.93 -4.62 29.44
N GLY A 184 4.42 -4.27 30.60
CA GLY A 184 4.63 -5.22 31.71
C GLY A 184 3.39 -5.97 32.20
N SER A 185 2.18 -5.60 31.74
CA SER A 185 0.89 -6.22 32.13
C SER A 185 0.10 -6.79 30.97
N THR A 186 0.54 -6.59 29.71
CA THR A 186 -0.16 -7.04 28.50
C THR A 186 0.41 -8.35 28.00
N THR A 187 -0.42 -9.38 27.81
CA THR A 187 0.01 -10.63 27.16
C THR A 187 0.19 -10.41 25.66
N TRP A 188 0.95 -11.31 25.00
CA TRP A 188 1.12 -11.28 23.54
C TRP A 188 -0.22 -11.30 22.80
N GLU A 189 -1.13 -12.21 23.18
CA GLU A 189 -2.47 -12.32 22.60
C GLU A 189 -3.29 -11.02 22.75
N GLN A 190 -3.22 -10.38 23.91
CA GLN A 190 -3.88 -9.09 24.12
C GLN A 190 -3.30 -7.99 23.25
N ALA A 191 -1.96 -7.98 23.05
CA ALA A 191 -1.29 -7.04 22.18
C ALA A 191 -1.65 -7.28 20.69
N GLU A 192 -1.69 -8.54 20.25
CA GLU A 192 -2.13 -8.91 18.91
C GLU A 192 -3.58 -8.47 18.61
N ASN A 193 -4.49 -8.64 19.58
CA ASN A 193 -5.88 -8.23 19.40
C ASN A 193 -6.04 -6.71 19.31
N LYS A 194 -5.18 -5.93 19.98
CA LYS A 194 -5.14 -4.48 19.82
C LYS A 194 -4.54 -4.09 18.47
N ALA A 195 -3.39 -4.65 18.15
CA ALA A 195 -2.68 -4.39 16.90
C ALA A 195 -3.56 -4.67 15.66
N SER A 196 -4.40 -5.71 15.71
CA SER A 196 -5.24 -6.10 14.57
C SER A 196 -6.34 -5.10 14.21
N ALA A 197 -6.64 -4.12 15.07
CA ALA A 197 -7.55 -3.03 14.76
C ALA A 197 -6.85 -1.89 13.97
N GLU A 198 -5.52 -1.80 14.04
CA GLU A 198 -4.70 -0.77 13.42
C GLU A 198 -3.91 -1.30 12.23
N VAL A 199 -3.41 -2.54 12.33
CA VAL A 199 -2.65 -3.22 11.28
C VAL A 199 -3.20 -4.63 11.09
N ALA A 200 -3.74 -4.92 9.92
CA ALA A 200 -4.31 -6.23 9.63
C ALA A 200 -3.28 -7.37 9.82
N ARG A 201 -3.74 -8.52 10.32
CA ARG A 201 -2.93 -9.74 10.40
C ARG A 201 -2.47 -10.17 8.99
N PRO A 202 -1.30 -10.82 8.86
CA PRO A 202 -0.90 -11.40 7.58
C PRO A 202 -1.97 -12.33 7.02
N GLY A 203 -2.26 -12.20 5.72
CA GLY A 203 -3.34 -12.93 5.07
C GLY A 203 -4.73 -12.30 5.19
N THR A 204 -4.89 -11.25 6.02
CA THR A 204 -6.18 -10.54 6.19
C THR A 204 -6.14 -9.07 5.77
N SER A 205 -5.05 -8.63 5.15
CA SER A 205 -4.87 -7.28 4.65
C SER A 205 -5.33 -7.16 3.19
N GLU A 206 -6.15 -6.16 2.88
CA GLU A 206 -6.55 -5.85 1.50
C GLU A 206 -5.37 -5.42 0.62
N HIS A 207 -4.28 -4.91 1.19
CA HIS A 207 -3.06 -4.58 0.43
C HIS A 207 -2.42 -5.79 -0.25
N HIS A 208 -2.69 -7.01 0.22
CA HIS A 208 -2.24 -8.23 -0.44
C HIS A 208 -2.86 -8.44 -1.82
N THR A 209 -4.00 -7.84 -2.08
CA THR A 209 -4.70 -7.95 -3.37
C THR A 209 -4.17 -6.97 -4.41
N GLY A 210 -3.43 -5.94 -3.98
CA GLY A 210 -3.07 -4.80 -4.82
C GLY A 210 -4.22 -3.84 -5.12
N LEU A 211 -5.44 -4.12 -4.61
CA LEU A 211 -6.64 -3.28 -4.82
C LEU A 211 -6.78 -2.16 -3.78
N ALA A 212 -6.05 -2.23 -2.67
CA ALA A 212 -6.04 -1.20 -1.64
C ALA A 212 -4.79 -0.31 -1.75
N VAL A 213 -4.95 0.95 -1.39
CA VAL A 213 -3.90 1.97 -1.43
C VAL A 213 -4.06 2.99 -0.33
N ASP A 214 -2.95 3.31 0.35
CA ASP A 214 -2.88 4.44 1.27
C ASP A 214 -2.34 5.65 0.52
N PHE A 215 -3.04 6.81 0.63
CA PHE A 215 -2.64 8.06 -0.02
C PHE A 215 -1.96 9.01 0.96
N ASN A 216 -0.92 9.69 0.51
CA ASN A 216 -0.18 10.80 1.14
C ASN A 216 0.37 10.52 2.54
N SER A 217 -0.44 10.01 3.47
CA SER A 217 -0.14 9.85 4.89
C SER A 217 -0.83 8.62 5.45
N VAL A 218 -0.40 8.11 6.60
CA VAL A 218 -1.10 7.10 7.41
C VAL A 218 -1.48 7.67 8.79
N GLU A 219 -1.80 8.95 8.82
CA GLU A 219 -2.16 9.69 10.01
C GLU A 219 -3.57 10.27 9.88
N THR A 220 -4.34 10.30 10.96
CA THR A 220 -5.74 10.79 10.95
C THR A 220 -5.88 12.24 10.46
N HIS A 221 -4.86 13.09 10.70
CA HIS A 221 -4.86 14.47 10.21
C HIS A 221 -4.87 14.58 8.67
N PHE A 222 -4.73 13.49 7.92
CA PHE A 222 -4.95 13.47 6.48
C PHE A 222 -6.36 13.94 6.12
N GLU A 223 -7.36 13.70 6.99
CA GLU A 223 -8.74 14.17 6.79
C GLU A 223 -8.89 15.68 6.69
N ASP A 224 -7.93 16.46 7.22
CA ASP A 224 -7.91 17.92 7.18
C ASP A 224 -7.30 18.48 5.88
N THR A 225 -6.87 17.62 4.95
CA THR A 225 -6.16 18.03 3.72
C THR A 225 -7.10 18.19 2.52
N GLU A 226 -6.69 19.06 1.57
CA GLU A 226 -7.37 19.19 0.28
C GLU A 226 -7.41 17.87 -0.49
N ALA A 227 -6.37 17.02 -0.35
CA ALA A 227 -6.30 15.71 -0.99
C ALA A 227 -7.42 14.78 -0.50
N PHE A 228 -7.67 14.74 0.80
CA PHE A 228 -8.75 13.93 1.35
C PHE A 228 -10.13 14.44 0.92
N LEU A 229 -10.35 15.75 0.97
CA LEU A 229 -11.62 16.35 0.54
C LEU A 229 -11.89 16.06 -0.94
N TRP A 230 -10.87 16.15 -1.78
CA TRP A 230 -10.97 15.82 -3.21
C TRP A 230 -11.28 14.32 -3.41
N LEU A 231 -10.61 13.43 -2.69
CA LEU A 231 -10.88 11.99 -2.74
C LEU A 231 -12.32 11.66 -2.34
N LYS A 232 -12.84 12.30 -1.30
CA LYS A 232 -14.24 12.12 -0.87
C LYS A 232 -15.25 12.55 -1.93
N GLU A 233 -14.94 13.59 -2.69
CA GLU A 233 -15.81 14.11 -3.73
C GLU A 233 -15.71 13.29 -5.02
N HIS A 234 -14.51 12.83 -5.40
CA HIS A 234 -14.24 12.28 -6.72
C HIS A 234 -13.84 10.80 -6.74
N GLY A 235 -13.47 10.21 -5.61
CA GLY A 235 -12.92 8.85 -5.56
C GLY A 235 -13.82 7.80 -6.23
N GLU A 236 -15.14 7.89 -6.05
CA GLU A 236 -16.11 6.97 -6.66
C GLU A 236 -16.16 7.05 -8.19
N GLU A 237 -15.82 8.20 -8.79
CA GLU A 237 -15.76 8.40 -10.24
C GLU A 237 -14.64 7.54 -10.86
N TYR A 238 -13.64 7.17 -10.05
CA TYR A 238 -12.52 6.31 -10.43
C TYR A 238 -12.60 4.91 -9.80
N GLY A 239 -13.73 4.56 -9.18
CA GLY A 239 -13.97 3.24 -8.63
C GLY A 239 -13.34 2.99 -7.25
N PHE A 240 -12.93 4.03 -6.54
CA PHE A 240 -12.37 3.94 -5.19
C PHE A 240 -13.39 4.35 -4.12
N ILE A 241 -13.39 3.63 -3.02
CA ILE A 241 -14.16 3.95 -1.81
C ILE A 241 -13.23 4.19 -0.63
N MET A 242 -13.61 5.09 0.27
CA MET A 242 -13.00 5.16 1.60
C MET A 242 -13.39 3.90 2.38
N ARG A 243 -12.41 3.05 2.69
CA ARG A 243 -12.68 1.68 3.15
C ARG A 243 -13.10 1.60 4.61
N TYR A 244 -12.50 2.39 5.47
CA TYR A 244 -12.65 2.33 6.92
C TYR A 244 -13.17 3.66 7.46
N ALA A 245 -14.47 3.90 7.28
CA ALA A 245 -15.15 5.10 7.74
C ALA A 245 -15.35 5.08 9.27
N GLU A 246 -15.40 6.29 9.88
CA GLU A 246 -15.47 6.47 11.32
C GLU A 246 -16.71 5.79 11.94
N ASP A 247 -17.85 5.84 11.25
CA ASP A 247 -19.12 5.26 11.70
C ASP A 247 -19.26 3.75 11.39
N LYS A 248 -18.24 3.10 10.79
CA LYS A 248 -18.26 1.70 10.36
C LYS A 248 -17.27 0.79 11.10
N GLN A 249 -16.57 1.30 12.12
CA GLN A 249 -15.52 0.56 12.84
C GLN A 249 -16.03 -0.74 13.46
N ASP A 250 -17.24 -0.75 14.03
CA ASP A 250 -17.85 -1.96 14.62
C ASP A 250 -18.15 -3.04 13.57
N LEU A 251 -18.36 -2.67 12.31
CA LEU A 251 -18.64 -3.60 11.21
C LEU A 251 -17.38 -4.11 10.55
N THR A 252 -16.39 -3.22 10.34
CA THR A 252 -15.13 -3.55 9.67
C THR A 252 -14.11 -4.19 10.59
N GLY A 253 -14.21 -3.92 11.91
CA GLY A 253 -13.23 -4.32 12.91
C GLY A 253 -11.90 -3.54 12.84
N VAL A 254 -11.85 -2.44 12.06
CA VAL A 254 -10.69 -1.58 11.84
C VAL A 254 -11.03 -0.17 12.30
N ILE A 255 -10.05 0.55 12.83
CA ILE A 255 -10.19 1.95 13.22
C ILE A 255 -10.46 2.83 12.00
N TYR A 256 -10.82 4.10 12.25
CA TYR A 256 -10.97 5.09 11.18
C TYR A 256 -9.63 5.36 10.47
N GLU A 257 -9.61 5.15 9.15
CA GLU A 257 -8.43 5.34 8.31
C GLU A 257 -8.75 6.21 7.09
N PRO A 258 -8.68 7.53 7.17
CA PRO A 258 -8.99 8.43 6.06
C PRO A 258 -8.04 8.26 4.86
N TRP A 259 -6.86 7.72 5.05
CA TRP A 259 -5.84 7.46 4.03
C TRP A 259 -6.10 6.20 3.21
N HIS A 260 -6.84 5.20 3.75
CA HIS A 260 -7.00 3.87 3.16
C HIS A 260 -8.19 3.82 2.20
N TRP A 261 -7.89 3.66 0.93
CA TRP A 261 -8.88 3.61 -0.15
C TRP A 261 -8.83 2.26 -0.87
N ARG A 262 -10.00 1.74 -1.22
CA ARG A 262 -10.17 0.45 -1.87
C ARG A 262 -10.79 0.59 -3.24
N PHE A 263 -10.14 0.03 -4.27
CA PHE A 263 -10.71 -0.11 -5.62
C PHE A 263 -11.75 -1.23 -5.63
N VAL A 264 -12.95 -0.91 -6.09
CA VAL A 264 -14.09 -1.83 -6.24
C VAL A 264 -14.73 -1.72 -7.63
N GLY A 265 -14.19 -0.84 -8.50
CA GLY A 265 -14.78 -0.48 -9.79
C GLY A 265 -15.85 0.60 -9.68
N ILE A 266 -16.00 1.40 -10.74
CA ILE A 266 -16.81 2.63 -10.73
C ILE A 266 -18.26 2.38 -10.34
N LYS A 267 -18.91 1.35 -10.93
CA LYS A 267 -20.32 1.02 -10.65
C LYS A 267 -20.54 0.70 -9.17
N HIS A 268 -19.68 -0.14 -8.61
CA HIS A 268 -19.77 -0.54 -7.21
C HIS A 268 -19.44 0.59 -6.25
N ALA A 269 -18.44 1.42 -6.57
CA ALA A 269 -18.07 2.57 -5.75
C ALA A 269 -19.22 3.58 -5.63
N LYS A 270 -19.84 3.94 -6.74
CA LYS A 270 -21.02 4.83 -6.77
C LYS A 270 -22.19 4.27 -5.99
N GLU A 271 -22.46 2.95 -6.11
CA GLU A 271 -23.58 2.33 -5.42
C GLU A 271 -23.33 2.20 -3.90
N ILE A 272 -22.11 1.85 -3.49
CA ILE A 272 -21.68 1.80 -2.09
C ILE A 272 -21.88 3.16 -1.44
N ASN A 273 -21.39 4.23 -2.08
CA ASN A 273 -21.51 5.59 -1.55
C ASN A 273 -22.97 6.07 -1.52
N ARG A 274 -23.74 5.77 -2.58
CA ARG A 274 -25.18 6.10 -2.63
C ARG A 274 -25.97 5.45 -1.50
N LEU A 275 -25.62 4.20 -1.13
CA LEU A 275 -26.28 3.44 -0.05
C LEU A 275 -25.71 3.78 1.33
N GLY A 276 -24.57 4.45 1.43
CA GLY A 276 -23.88 4.73 2.70
C GLY A 276 -23.38 3.45 3.40
N MET A 277 -23.00 2.45 2.62
CA MET A 277 -22.56 1.13 3.12
C MET A 277 -21.03 1.04 3.19
N CYS A 278 -20.50 0.21 4.09
CA CYS A 278 -19.15 -0.32 3.95
C CYS A 278 -19.15 -1.56 3.01
N LEU A 279 -17.98 -2.06 2.66
CA LEU A 279 -17.86 -3.18 1.72
C LEU A 279 -18.52 -4.45 2.27
N GLU A 280 -18.44 -4.71 3.58
CA GLU A 280 -19.08 -5.82 4.25
C GLU A 280 -20.62 -5.79 4.07
N GLU A 281 -21.24 -4.64 4.35
CA GLU A 281 -22.68 -4.45 4.18
C GLU A 281 -23.10 -4.60 2.72
N TYR A 282 -22.32 -4.04 1.81
CA TYR A 282 -22.61 -4.09 0.39
C TYR A 282 -22.56 -5.51 -0.19
N ILE A 283 -21.58 -6.32 0.21
CA ILE A 283 -21.50 -7.71 -0.22
C ILE A 283 -22.69 -8.52 0.30
N GLU A 284 -23.16 -8.29 1.52
CA GLU A 284 -24.37 -8.93 2.04
C GLU A 284 -25.63 -8.42 1.31
N TYR A 285 -25.69 -7.16 0.97
CA TYR A 285 -26.78 -6.60 0.14
C TYR A 285 -26.87 -7.26 -1.23
N LEU A 286 -25.75 -7.53 -1.89
CA LEU A 286 -25.72 -8.20 -3.21
C LEU A 286 -26.15 -9.67 -3.19
N LYS A 287 -26.17 -10.32 -2.03
CA LYS A 287 -26.61 -11.72 -1.87
C LYS A 287 -28.13 -11.86 -1.74
N GLN A 288 -28.86 -10.77 -1.52
CA GLN A 288 -30.31 -10.75 -1.36
C GLN A 288 -31.04 -10.69 -2.70
#